data_245b1af737f4d5eac4c9827f4993fb64
#
_entry.id   245b1af737f4d5eac4c9827f4993fb64
#
_cell.length_a   1.000
_cell.length_b   1.000
_cell.length_c   1.000
_cell.angle_alpha   90.00
_cell.angle_beta   90.00
_cell.angle_gamma   90.00
#
_symmetry.space_group_name_H-M   'P 1'
#
loop_
_entity.id
_entity.type
_entity.pdbx_description
1 polymer ?
#
loop_
_entity_poly.entity_id
_entity_poly.type
_entity_poly.pdbx_seq_one_letter_code
_entity_poly.pdbx_strand_id
1 'polypeptide(L)'
;MLTNLSTVLRQKGLLTFSQEETLIEHVKASGISMPEALLSSGFFTSSELVEHLSSIFGLSQPELSQYEYASLCQQIGLRELITRHNALPLHRTPSTLLLAVADPTNQQAEDDFRFATGLQVELVLADFRELSAAIRRLYGRSLSHEKSGLKEINQEELASLVDVGADEIDNIEDLSQDESPVSRYINQILLDAVRKGASDIHFEPYEKMYRVRLRCDGILIETQQPPNHLSRRLSARIKILSKLDIAERRLPQDGRIKLKLNQDTAIDMRVSTLPTLFGEKIVLRLLDSSSASLDIDKLGYSEQQKQLYLEALRRPQGMILMTGPTGSGKTVSLYTGLNILNKPEINISTAEDPVEINLSGINQVQVQPKIGFGFAEALRSFLRQDPDVVMVGEIRDLDTAEIAIKASQTGHLVLSTLHTNSAAETIIRLSNMGVESFNLASSLSLIIAQRLARKLCPYCKQPQEHTVQLQHLGIQTTDNIFKANPDGCNECTHGYSGRTGIYEVMRFDESLSEALIKGASVHELEKLAIANGMSTLQMSGIEKLKQGITSFSELQRVLYF
;
A
#
# COMPACT_ATOMS: atom_id res chain seq x y z
N MET A 1 25.62 16.16 28.64
CA MET A 1 25.07 16.20 27.27
C MET A 1 25.34 14.82 26.67
N LEU A 2 24.31 14.02 26.41
CA LEU A 2 24.47 12.75 25.71
C LEU A 2 24.96 13.05 24.30
N THR A 3 26.18 12.63 23.98
CA THR A 3 26.78 12.80 22.66
C THR A 3 26.05 11.86 21.69
N ASN A 4 25.26 12.43 20.79
CA ASN A 4 24.55 11.70 19.75
C ASN A 4 25.52 11.34 18.61
N LEU A 5 25.29 10.23 17.91
CA LEU A 5 26.11 9.73 16.82
C LEU A 5 26.39 10.80 15.73
N SER A 6 25.38 11.56 15.33
CA SER A 6 25.54 12.66 14.36
C SER A 6 26.51 13.74 14.84
N THR A 7 26.48 14.07 16.12
CA THR A 7 27.39 15.07 16.73
C THR A 7 28.83 14.58 16.72
N VAL A 8 29.07 13.29 16.99
CA VAL A 8 30.42 12.69 16.92
C VAL A 8 30.94 12.72 15.48
N LEU A 9 30.15 12.32 14.51
CA LEU A 9 30.54 12.36 13.09
C LEU A 9 30.83 13.79 12.60
N ARG A 10 30.06 14.79 13.05
CA ARG A 10 30.33 16.20 12.75
C ARG A 10 31.65 16.68 13.37
N GLN A 11 31.91 16.34 14.64
CA GLN A 11 33.17 16.71 15.32
C GLN A 11 34.40 16.13 14.63
N LYS A 12 34.25 14.97 13.97
CA LYS A 12 35.30 14.34 13.16
C LYS A 12 35.38 14.87 11.72
N GLY A 13 34.51 15.85 11.34
CA GLY A 13 34.53 16.46 10.02
C GLY A 13 33.89 15.61 8.93
N LEU A 14 33.14 14.55 9.29
CA LEU A 14 32.46 13.65 8.36
C LEU A 14 31.05 14.13 7.99
N LEU A 15 30.49 15.06 8.76
CA LEU A 15 29.22 15.74 8.50
C LEU A 15 29.39 17.25 8.66
N THR A 16 28.64 18.02 7.87
CA THR A 16 28.50 19.46 8.07
C THR A 16 27.41 19.76 9.08
N PHE A 17 27.38 20.99 9.62
CA PHE A 17 26.35 21.43 10.57
C PHE A 17 24.94 21.33 9.97
N SER A 18 24.77 21.74 8.71
CA SER A 18 23.47 21.67 8.00
C SER A 18 23.01 20.23 7.79
N GLN A 19 23.91 19.29 7.50
CA GLN A 19 23.58 17.87 7.36
C GLN A 19 23.17 17.25 8.71
N GLU A 20 23.84 17.61 9.81
CA GLU A 20 23.44 17.16 11.15
C GLU A 20 22.04 17.65 11.52
N GLU A 21 21.73 18.93 11.25
CA GLU A 21 20.41 19.50 11.54
C GLU A 21 19.30 18.80 10.75
N THR A 22 19.51 18.59 9.45
CA THR A 22 18.59 17.83 8.58
C THR A 22 18.35 16.40 9.08
N LEU A 23 19.41 15.72 9.54
CA LEU A 23 19.31 14.36 10.09
C LEU A 23 18.51 14.33 11.39
N ILE A 24 18.75 15.28 12.29
CA ILE A 24 18.00 15.39 13.55
C ILE A 24 16.52 15.66 13.30
N GLU A 25 16.19 16.54 12.35
CA GLU A 25 14.81 16.80 11.97
C GLU A 25 14.16 15.54 11.34
N HIS A 26 14.88 14.84 10.47
CA HIS A 26 14.41 13.60 9.86
C HIS A 26 14.14 12.50 10.90
N VAL A 27 15.02 12.30 11.86
CA VAL A 27 14.84 11.35 12.98
C VAL A 27 13.61 11.72 13.81
N LYS A 28 13.42 13.02 14.14
CA LYS A 28 12.26 13.49 14.91
C LYS A 28 10.93 13.32 14.15
N ALA A 29 10.94 13.58 12.85
CA ALA A 29 9.73 13.52 12.02
C ALA A 29 9.31 12.07 11.68
N SER A 30 10.29 11.17 11.45
CA SER A 30 10.03 9.80 11.00
C SER A 30 10.13 8.74 12.10
N GLY A 31 10.68 9.08 13.28
CA GLY A 31 10.85 8.15 14.41
C GLY A 31 11.88 7.02 14.16
N ILE A 32 12.71 7.14 13.11
CA ILE A 32 13.77 6.16 12.78
C ILE A 32 15.00 6.37 13.63
N SER A 33 15.87 5.35 13.71
CA SER A 33 17.16 5.45 14.43
C SER A 33 18.17 6.32 13.67
N MET A 34 19.14 6.88 14.39
CA MET A 34 20.19 7.71 13.76
C MET A 34 21.03 6.94 12.72
N PRO A 35 21.48 5.68 12.95
CA PRO A 35 22.13 4.89 11.90
C PRO A 35 21.27 4.71 10.65
N GLU A 36 19.98 4.49 10.83
CA GLU A 36 19.04 4.35 9.72
C GLU A 36 18.87 5.66 8.94
N ALA A 37 18.79 6.79 9.63
CA ALA A 37 18.71 8.12 9.01
C ALA A 37 19.99 8.45 8.21
N LEU A 38 21.17 8.11 8.71
CA LEU A 38 22.45 8.30 8.02
C LEU A 38 22.54 7.50 6.71
N LEU A 39 22.05 6.26 6.72
CA LEU A 39 22.03 5.39 5.54
C LEU A 39 20.95 5.77 4.54
N SER A 40 19.78 6.22 5.00
CA SER A 40 18.66 6.62 4.13
C SER A 40 18.86 7.98 3.46
N SER A 41 19.61 8.89 4.10
CA SER A 41 19.99 10.17 3.51
C SER A 41 21.04 10.08 2.40
N GLY A 42 21.70 8.91 2.27
CA GLY A 42 22.74 8.68 1.27
C GLY A 42 24.08 9.37 1.56
N PHE A 43 24.28 9.89 2.78
CA PHE A 43 25.56 10.51 3.17
C PHE A 43 26.68 9.49 3.34
N PHE A 44 26.35 8.25 3.67
CA PHE A 44 27.28 7.14 3.81
C PHE A 44 26.70 5.87 3.19
N THR A 45 27.58 5.06 2.63
CA THR A 45 27.29 3.64 2.40
C THR A 45 27.39 2.87 3.72
N SER A 46 26.79 1.69 3.78
CA SER A 46 26.78 0.89 5.01
C SER A 46 28.20 0.53 5.47
N SER A 47 29.06 0.12 4.55
CA SER A 47 30.46 -0.20 4.82
C SER A 47 31.29 1.02 5.27
N GLU A 48 31.13 2.16 4.60
CA GLU A 48 31.84 3.39 4.99
C GLU A 48 31.46 3.84 6.40
N LEU A 49 30.19 3.78 6.76
CA LEU A 49 29.73 4.15 8.10
C LEU A 49 30.37 3.26 9.18
N VAL A 50 30.37 1.94 8.97
CA VAL A 50 30.96 0.98 9.92
C VAL A 50 32.47 1.17 10.04
N GLU A 51 33.19 1.37 8.94
CA GLU A 51 34.64 1.65 8.94
C GLU A 51 34.99 2.93 9.72
N HIS A 52 34.23 4.02 9.47
CA HIS A 52 34.44 5.26 10.22
C HIS A 52 34.18 5.09 11.71
N LEU A 53 33.06 4.42 12.08
CA LEU A 53 32.74 4.19 13.49
C LEU A 53 33.79 3.29 14.18
N SER A 54 34.27 2.23 13.51
CA SER A 54 35.35 1.39 14.02
C SER A 54 36.61 2.19 14.29
N SER A 55 37.01 3.06 13.35
CA SER A 55 38.18 3.93 13.52
C SER A 55 38.01 4.95 14.64
N ILE A 56 36.80 5.51 14.82
CA ILE A 56 36.54 6.55 15.84
C ILE A 56 36.48 5.97 17.25
N PHE A 57 35.81 4.81 17.41
CA PHE A 57 35.56 4.20 18.73
C PHE A 57 36.52 3.06 19.07
N GLY A 58 37.36 2.62 18.13
CA GLY A 58 38.31 1.52 18.35
C GLY A 58 37.66 0.15 18.55
N LEU A 59 36.42 -0.02 18.03
CA LEU A 59 35.67 -1.25 18.18
C LEU A 59 35.93 -2.21 17.01
N SER A 60 35.98 -3.52 17.31
CA SER A 60 36.13 -4.55 16.29
C SER A 60 34.83 -4.77 15.50
N GLN A 61 34.98 -5.28 14.28
CA GLN A 61 33.86 -5.60 13.35
C GLN A 61 33.84 -7.12 13.10
N PRO A 62 33.20 -7.92 13.96
CA PRO A 62 33.10 -9.34 13.72
C PRO A 62 32.03 -9.64 12.65
N GLU A 63 32.25 -10.67 11.84
CA GLU A 63 31.21 -11.23 10.97
C GLU A 63 30.16 -11.95 11.81
N LEU A 64 28.90 -11.54 11.74
CA LEU A 64 27.80 -12.13 12.51
C LEU A 64 27.60 -13.62 12.23
N SER A 65 27.96 -14.08 11.02
CA SER A 65 27.86 -15.47 10.59
C SER A 65 28.77 -16.44 11.37
N GLN A 66 29.79 -15.94 12.04
CA GLN A 66 30.75 -16.75 12.82
C GLN A 66 30.23 -17.09 14.22
N TYR A 67 29.07 -16.55 14.64
CA TYR A 67 28.53 -16.73 15.99
C TYR A 67 27.19 -17.48 15.97
N GLU A 68 27.03 -18.43 16.89
CA GLU A 68 25.75 -19.10 17.13
C GLU A 68 24.80 -18.26 18.02
N TYR A 69 24.61 -17.00 17.64
CA TYR A 69 23.82 -16.04 18.44
C TYR A 69 22.35 -16.47 18.62
N ALA A 70 21.81 -17.32 17.74
CA ALA A 70 20.41 -17.76 17.81
C ALA A 70 20.15 -18.57 19.09
N SER A 71 20.99 -19.56 19.40
CA SER A 71 20.86 -20.37 20.60
C SER A 71 21.13 -19.56 21.87
N LEU A 72 22.10 -18.65 21.83
CA LEU A 72 22.42 -17.75 22.92
C LEU A 72 21.25 -16.80 23.25
N CYS A 73 20.65 -16.18 22.27
CA CYS A 73 19.52 -15.28 22.43
C CYS A 73 18.27 -15.98 23.00
N GLN A 74 18.04 -17.25 22.62
CA GLN A 74 16.97 -18.07 23.23
C GLN A 74 17.25 -18.38 24.70
N GLN A 75 18.51 -18.67 25.08
CA GLN A 75 18.89 -18.96 26.47
C GLN A 75 18.83 -17.71 27.37
N ILE A 76 19.22 -16.56 26.86
CA ILE A 76 19.24 -15.30 27.63
C ILE A 76 17.83 -14.72 27.78
N GLY A 77 16.93 -14.93 26.80
CA GLY A 77 15.53 -14.52 26.87
C GLY A 77 15.26 -13.00 26.83
N LEU A 78 16.25 -12.17 26.51
CA LEU A 78 16.17 -10.70 26.52
C LEU A 78 15.62 -10.11 25.21
N ARG A 79 14.60 -10.68 24.64
CA ARG A 79 14.00 -10.28 23.36
C ARG A 79 13.66 -8.79 23.31
N GLU A 80 13.02 -8.25 24.37
CA GLU A 80 12.65 -6.84 24.43
C GLU A 80 13.83 -5.89 24.29
N LEU A 81 14.92 -6.16 25.01
CA LEU A 81 16.13 -5.32 24.98
C LEU A 81 16.82 -5.42 23.63
N ILE A 82 16.91 -6.64 23.07
CA ILE A 82 17.51 -6.89 21.75
C ILE A 82 16.77 -6.09 20.67
N THR A 83 15.44 -6.12 20.69
CA THR A 83 14.61 -5.42 19.70
C THR A 83 14.54 -3.92 19.93
N ARG A 84 14.44 -3.47 21.19
CA ARG A 84 14.39 -2.05 21.56
C ARG A 84 15.64 -1.28 21.16
N HIS A 85 16.80 -1.86 21.44
CA HIS A 85 18.08 -1.21 21.21
C HIS A 85 18.71 -1.56 19.86
N ASN A 86 18.09 -2.46 19.08
CA ASN A 86 18.66 -3.04 17.87
C ASN A 86 20.10 -3.53 18.12
N ALA A 87 20.29 -4.30 19.21
CA ALA A 87 21.57 -4.80 19.71
C ALA A 87 21.50 -6.32 19.89
N LEU A 88 22.54 -7.05 19.44
CA LEU A 88 22.51 -8.51 19.36
C LEU A 88 23.61 -9.14 20.22
N PRO A 89 23.28 -9.95 21.25
CA PRO A 89 24.24 -10.77 21.96
C PRO A 89 24.89 -11.80 21.04
N LEU A 90 26.21 -11.78 20.91
CA LEU A 90 26.97 -12.69 20.05
C LEU A 90 27.62 -13.83 20.81
N HIS A 91 28.19 -13.53 21.98
CA HIS A 91 28.88 -14.50 22.80
C HIS A 91 28.74 -14.16 24.27
N ARG A 92 28.73 -15.19 25.14
CA ARG A 92 28.63 -15.06 26.59
C ARG A 92 29.73 -15.88 27.26
N THR A 93 30.46 -15.26 28.19
CA THR A 93 31.33 -15.91 29.14
C THR A 93 30.73 -15.84 30.56
N PRO A 94 31.30 -16.46 31.57
CA PRO A 94 30.80 -16.31 32.95
C PRO A 94 30.84 -14.86 33.49
N SER A 95 31.64 -13.96 32.91
CA SER A 95 31.81 -12.59 33.39
C SER A 95 31.46 -11.52 32.34
N THR A 96 31.44 -11.85 31.05
CA THR A 96 31.25 -10.87 29.96
C THR A 96 30.18 -11.29 28.97
N LEU A 97 29.54 -10.29 28.36
CA LEU A 97 28.60 -10.44 27.26
C LEU A 97 29.11 -9.60 26.08
N LEU A 98 29.40 -10.26 24.96
CA LEU A 98 29.75 -9.58 23.71
C LEU A 98 28.49 -9.13 23.02
N LEU A 99 28.30 -7.81 22.83
CA LEU A 99 27.08 -7.20 22.29
C LEU A 99 27.38 -6.45 21.00
N ALA A 100 26.78 -6.88 19.89
CA ALA A 100 26.86 -6.18 18.61
C ALA A 100 25.86 -5.02 18.57
N VAL A 101 26.33 -3.84 18.19
CA VAL A 101 25.56 -2.60 18.07
C VAL A 101 25.89 -1.88 16.76
N ALA A 102 24.92 -1.14 16.21
CA ALA A 102 25.15 -0.25 15.08
C ALA A 102 25.43 1.19 15.51
N ASP A 103 25.06 1.56 16.73
CA ASP A 103 25.30 2.87 17.35
C ASP A 103 26.06 2.72 18.67
N PRO A 104 27.38 2.93 18.66
CA PRO A 104 28.19 2.81 19.89
C PRO A 104 27.99 3.98 20.86
N THR A 105 27.23 5.01 20.49
CA THR A 105 26.89 6.13 21.39
C THR A 105 25.68 5.84 22.28
N ASN A 106 24.97 4.73 22.03
CA ASN A 106 23.80 4.32 22.80
C ASN A 106 24.21 3.66 24.13
N GLN A 107 24.61 4.46 25.10
CA GLN A 107 24.98 4.00 26.44
C GLN A 107 23.84 3.27 27.16
N GLN A 108 22.60 3.64 26.86
CA GLN A 108 21.44 3.01 27.48
C GLN A 108 21.32 1.52 27.10
N ALA A 109 21.70 1.15 25.88
CA ALA A 109 21.76 -0.26 25.48
C ALA A 109 22.76 -1.04 26.33
N GLU A 110 23.98 -0.51 26.52
CA GLU A 110 25.00 -1.15 27.36
C GLU A 110 24.55 -1.31 28.82
N ASP A 111 23.95 -0.28 29.40
CA ASP A 111 23.47 -0.29 30.79
C ASP A 111 22.30 -1.26 30.99
N ASP A 112 21.33 -1.26 30.10
CA ASP A 112 20.16 -2.15 30.17
C ASP A 112 20.57 -3.62 30.05
N PHE A 113 21.49 -3.97 29.13
CA PHE A 113 22.01 -5.33 29.01
C PHE A 113 22.88 -5.73 30.20
N ARG A 114 23.70 -4.82 30.75
CA ARG A 114 24.49 -5.04 31.98
C ARG A 114 23.56 -5.32 33.16
N PHE A 115 22.53 -4.52 33.33
CA PHE A 115 21.55 -4.69 34.41
C PHE A 115 20.78 -6.00 34.30
N ALA A 116 20.32 -6.35 33.10
CA ALA A 116 19.51 -7.55 32.88
C ALA A 116 20.31 -8.86 32.99
N THR A 117 21.60 -8.85 32.64
CA THR A 117 22.44 -10.07 32.66
C THR A 117 23.33 -10.18 33.86
N GLY A 118 23.62 -9.07 34.55
CA GLY A 118 24.62 -9.01 35.61
C GLY A 118 26.08 -9.19 35.12
N LEU A 119 26.32 -9.16 33.79
CA LEU A 119 27.60 -9.37 33.17
C LEU A 119 28.19 -8.05 32.68
N GLN A 120 29.53 -8.00 32.53
CA GLN A 120 30.18 -6.89 31.90
C GLN A 120 29.89 -6.95 30.39
N VAL A 121 29.47 -5.82 29.80
CA VAL A 121 29.12 -5.75 28.36
C VAL A 121 30.32 -5.24 27.58
N GLU A 122 30.73 -5.99 26.57
CA GLU A 122 31.76 -5.60 25.61
C GLU A 122 31.08 -5.30 24.27
N LEU A 123 31.20 -4.06 23.77
CA LEU A 123 30.61 -3.64 22.53
C LEU A 123 31.47 -4.01 21.32
N VAL A 124 30.82 -4.47 20.25
CA VAL A 124 31.40 -4.65 18.92
C VAL A 124 30.49 -4.02 17.89
N LEU A 125 31.07 -3.53 16.80
CA LEU A 125 30.30 -2.90 15.72
C LEU A 125 29.80 -3.92 14.73
N ALA A 126 28.54 -3.76 14.32
CA ALA A 126 27.97 -4.50 13.21
C ALA A 126 27.28 -3.55 12.23
N ASP A 127 27.24 -3.94 10.97
CA ASP A 127 26.47 -3.24 9.96
C ASP A 127 24.99 -3.16 10.38
N PHE A 128 24.39 -1.97 10.32
CA PHE A 128 23.00 -1.74 10.74
C PHE A 128 22.01 -2.66 10.01
N ARG A 129 22.23 -2.89 8.72
CA ARG A 129 21.34 -3.72 7.90
C ARG A 129 21.51 -5.20 8.24
N GLU A 130 22.73 -5.66 8.40
CA GLU A 130 23.02 -7.05 8.80
C GLU A 130 22.52 -7.34 10.21
N LEU A 131 22.74 -6.43 11.15
CA LEU A 131 22.28 -6.53 12.53
C LEU A 131 20.75 -6.57 12.61
N SER A 132 20.08 -5.64 11.94
CA SER A 132 18.63 -5.59 11.88
C SER A 132 18.05 -6.83 11.19
N ALA A 133 18.71 -7.36 10.14
CA ALA A 133 18.31 -8.59 9.48
C ALA A 133 18.50 -9.83 10.38
N ALA A 134 19.58 -9.89 11.16
CA ALA A 134 19.82 -10.97 12.12
C ALA A 134 18.76 -10.98 13.23
N ILE A 135 18.46 -9.82 13.81
CA ILE A 135 17.44 -9.66 14.85
C ILE A 135 16.04 -10.02 14.29
N ARG A 136 15.74 -9.61 13.05
CA ARG A 136 14.50 -9.98 12.37
C ARG A 136 14.40 -11.48 12.08
N ARG A 137 15.49 -12.15 11.75
CA ARG A 137 15.52 -13.63 11.59
C ARG A 137 15.21 -14.34 12.90
N LEU A 138 15.71 -13.82 14.03
CA LEU A 138 15.50 -14.43 15.35
C LEU A 138 14.08 -14.23 15.88
N TYR A 139 13.55 -13.03 15.74
CA TYR A 139 12.32 -12.62 16.43
C TYR A 139 11.17 -12.26 15.49
N GLY A 140 11.38 -12.28 14.19
CA GLY A 140 10.40 -11.87 13.19
C GLY A 140 10.06 -10.37 13.27
N ARG A 141 9.13 -9.92 12.44
CA ARG A 141 8.55 -8.54 12.51
C ARG A 141 7.61 -8.39 13.72
N SER A 142 8.08 -8.61 14.93
CA SER A 142 7.26 -8.59 16.15
C SER A 142 7.52 -7.37 17.03
N LEU A 143 7.51 -6.17 16.47
CA LEU A 143 7.62 -4.93 17.27
C LEU A 143 6.27 -4.39 17.78
N SER A 144 5.15 -5.14 17.62
CA SER A 144 3.84 -4.73 18.12
C SER A 144 3.04 -5.83 18.82
N HIS A 145 3.68 -6.94 19.29
CA HIS A 145 2.95 -8.13 19.71
C HIS A 145 3.01 -8.51 21.18
N GLU A 146 3.49 -7.67 22.08
CA GLU A 146 3.50 -8.04 23.50
C GLU A 146 2.18 -7.80 24.26
N LYS A 147 1.08 -7.45 23.57
CA LYS A 147 -0.24 -7.35 24.21
C LYS A 147 -1.30 -8.34 23.74
N SER A 148 -1.03 -9.19 22.76
CA SER A 148 -1.91 -10.30 22.43
C SER A 148 -1.16 -11.62 22.66
N GLY A 149 -1.46 -12.29 23.75
CA GLY A 149 -0.87 -13.58 24.14
C GLY A 149 -1.25 -14.76 23.23
N LEU A 150 -1.27 -14.55 21.92
CA LEU A 150 -1.58 -15.56 20.91
C LEU A 150 -0.32 -16.36 20.58
N LYS A 151 -0.26 -17.61 21.03
CA LYS A 151 0.73 -18.60 20.59
C LYS A 151 0.53 -18.89 19.10
N GLU A 152 1.63 -18.91 18.32
CA GLU A 152 1.60 -19.41 16.94
C GLU A 152 1.13 -20.86 16.92
N ILE A 153 0.23 -21.19 15.99
CA ILE A 153 -0.30 -22.54 15.82
C ILE A 153 0.48 -23.22 14.71
N ASN A 154 1.06 -24.37 15.00
CA ASN A 154 1.73 -25.23 14.03
C ASN A 154 0.71 -26.02 13.19
N GLN A 155 1.09 -26.39 11.95
CA GLN A 155 0.25 -27.25 11.11
C GLN A 155 -0.10 -28.59 11.80
N GLU A 156 0.76 -29.10 12.66
CA GLU A 156 0.54 -30.34 13.44
C GLU A 156 -0.55 -30.16 14.50
N GLU A 157 -0.61 -29.00 15.18
CA GLU A 157 -1.71 -28.68 16.12
C GLU A 157 -3.04 -28.53 15.39
N LEU A 158 -3.02 -27.98 14.18
CA LEU A 158 -4.21 -27.85 13.33
C LEU A 158 -4.71 -29.22 12.84
N ALA A 159 -3.80 -30.16 12.53
CA ALA A 159 -4.12 -31.51 12.10
C ALA A 159 -4.68 -32.38 13.24
N SER A 160 -4.28 -32.13 14.51
CA SER A 160 -4.76 -32.88 15.68
C SER A 160 -6.20 -32.55 16.07
N LEU A 161 -6.85 -31.55 15.45
CA LEU A 161 -8.25 -31.15 15.71
C LEU A 161 -9.29 -32.08 15.06
N VAL A 162 -8.87 -33.24 14.54
CA VAL A 162 -9.74 -34.19 13.83
C VAL A 162 -10.74 -34.89 14.75
N ASP A 163 -10.50 -34.94 16.07
CA ASP A 163 -11.22 -35.83 16.99
C ASP A 163 -12.29 -35.17 17.92
N VAL A 164 -12.62 -33.88 17.71
CA VAL A 164 -13.71 -33.28 18.48
C VAL A 164 -14.95 -33.15 17.60
N GLY A 165 -15.97 -33.92 17.97
CA GLY A 165 -17.20 -34.17 17.22
C GLY A 165 -17.87 -32.95 16.59
N ALA A 166 -18.52 -33.20 15.45
CA ALA A 166 -19.18 -32.23 14.60
C ALA A 166 -20.49 -31.62 15.17
N ASP A 167 -20.88 -31.93 16.40
CA ASP A 167 -22.24 -31.77 16.91
C ASP A 167 -22.47 -30.72 18.01
N GLU A 168 -21.46 -29.93 18.38
CA GLU A 168 -21.63 -28.90 19.43
C GLU A 168 -21.35 -27.48 18.91
N ILE A 169 -22.21 -26.93 18.04
CA ILE A 169 -22.27 -25.50 17.72
C ILE A 169 -23.71 -25.00 17.84
N ASP A 170 -24.26 -25.04 19.04
CA ASP A 170 -25.62 -24.53 19.28
C ASP A 170 -25.71 -23.32 20.22
N ASN A 171 -24.61 -22.70 20.65
CA ASN A 171 -24.66 -21.50 21.48
C ASN A 171 -23.88 -20.32 20.83
N ILE A 172 -24.65 -19.40 20.25
CA ILE A 172 -24.17 -18.22 19.47
C ILE A 172 -23.57 -17.13 20.39
N GLU A 173 -23.87 -17.09 21.68
CA GLU A 173 -23.49 -16.00 22.59
C GLU A 173 -22.05 -16.05 23.13
N ASP A 174 -21.39 -17.20 23.07
CA ASP A 174 -20.05 -17.40 23.67
C ASP A 174 -18.88 -17.27 22.68
N LEU A 175 -19.16 -17.01 21.41
CA LEU A 175 -18.19 -17.12 20.32
C LEU A 175 -17.25 -15.91 20.19
N SER A 176 -17.50 -14.82 20.89
CA SER A 176 -16.60 -13.64 20.90
C SER A 176 -15.38 -13.83 21.82
N GLN A 177 -15.40 -14.81 22.72
CA GLN A 177 -14.31 -15.18 23.63
C GLN A 177 -13.67 -16.54 23.29
N ASP A 178 -14.07 -17.16 22.15
CA ASP A 178 -13.62 -18.49 21.79
C ASP A 178 -12.15 -18.50 21.34
N GLU A 179 -11.29 -18.99 22.20
CA GLU A 179 -9.87 -19.30 21.95
C GLU A 179 -9.67 -20.59 21.13
N SER A 180 -10.67 -21.01 20.35
CA SER A 180 -10.54 -22.23 19.55
C SER A 180 -9.35 -22.12 18.58
N PRO A 181 -8.66 -23.21 18.31
CA PRO A 181 -7.52 -23.21 17.39
C PRO A 181 -7.85 -22.67 16.00
N VAL A 182 -9.09 -22.90 15.52
CA VAL A 182 -9.56 -22.34 14.22
C VAL A 182 -9.67 -20.82 14.28
N SER A 183 -10.18 -20.27 15.40
CA SER A 183 -10.27 -18.83 15.60
C SER A 183 -8.89 -18.18 15.68
N ARG A 184 -7.96 -18.77 16.41
CA ARG A 184 -6.56 -18.31 16.49
C ARG A 184 -5.90 -18.33 15.11
N TYR A 185 -6.12 -19.40 14.34
CA TYR A 185 -5.57 -19.53 12.99
C TYR A 185 -6.09 -18.46 12.03
N ILE A 186 -7.41 -18.19 12.02
CA ILE A 186 -7.99 -17.10 11.20
C ILE A 186 -7.40 -15.75 11.63
N ASN A 187 -7.34 -15.47 12.94
CA ASN A 187 -6.79 -14.22 13.45
C ASN A 187 -5.32 -14.05 13.04
N GLN A 188 -4.52 -15.11 13.05
CA GLN A 188 -3.15 -15.09 12.56
C GLN A 188 -3.08 -14.71 11.07
N ILE A 189 -3.94 -15.32 10.22
CA ILE A 189 -4.00 -14.97 8.78
C ILE A 189 -4.40 -13.50 8.59
N LEU A 190 -5.39 -13.01 9.33
CA LEU A 190 -5.83 -11.62 9.27
C LEU A 190 -4.71 -10.65 9.64
N LEU A 191 -3.99 -10.94 10.72
CA LEU A 191 -2.84 -10.14 11.16
C LEU A 191 -1.68 -10.18 10.16
N ASP A 192 -1.38 -11.35 9.61
CA ASP A 192 -0.35 -11.50 8.57
C ASP A 192 -0.69 -10.72 7.30
N ALA A 193 -1.97 -10.73 6.91
CA ALA A 193 -2.45 -9.95 5.77
C ALA A 193 -2.25 -8.44 6.00
N VAL A 194 -2.61 -7.94 7.18
CA VAL A 194 -2.41 -6.53 7.56
C VAL A 194 -0.93 -6.17 7.53
N ARG A 195 -0.05 -7.00 8.14
CA ARG A 195 1.39 -6.77 8.17
C ARG A 195 2.04 -6.72 6.80
N LYS A 196 1.56 -7.58 5.88
CA LYS A 196 2.04 -7.63 4.49
C LYS A 196 1.42 -6.56 3.61
N GLY A 197 0.53 -5.73 4.14
CA GLY A 197 -0.19 -4.71 3.36
C GLY A 197 -1.06 -5.33 2.27
N ALA A 198 -1.66 -6.50 2.54
CA ALA A 198 -2.54 -7.15 1.59
C ALA A 198 -3.84 -6.37 1.42
N SER A 199 -4.36 -6.29 0.20
CA SER A 199 -5.67 -5.70 -0.10
C SER A 199 -6.81 -6.71 0.06
N ASP A 200 -6.57 -7.99 -0.26
CA ASP A 200 -7.59 -9.04 -0.20
C ASP A 200 -6.99 -10.35 0.36
N ILE A 201 -7.82 -11.11 1.08
CA ILE A 201 -7.54 -12.46 1.54
C ILE A 201 -8.52 -13.40 0.87
N HIS A 202 -8.01 -14.44 0.23
CA HIS A 202 -8.81 -15.44 -0.46
C HIS A 202 -8.71 -16.78 0.27
N PHE A 203 -9.82 -17.30 0.72
CA PHE A 203 -10.00 -18.65 1.25
C PHE A 203 -10.67 -19.51 0.18
N GLU A 204 -9.97 -20.50 -0.34
CA GLU A 204 -10.37 -21.21 -1.56
C GLU A 204 -10.38 -22.73 -1.37
N PRO A 205 -11.57 -23.35 -1.31
CA PRO A 205 -11.71 -24.81 -1.28
C PRO A 205 -11.56 -25.40 -2.69
N TYR A 206 -10.80 -26.50 -2.80
CA TYR A 206 -10.67 -27.33 -3.98
C TYR A 206 -10.91 -28.80 -3.62
N GLU A 207 -10.95 -29.68 -4.59
CA GLU A 207 -11.21 -31.09 -4.39
C GLU A 207 -10.26 -31.75 -3.39
N LYS A 208 -8.96 -31.51 -3.57
CA LYS A 208 -7.88 -32.18 -2.80
C LYS A 208 -7.13 -31.25 -1.86
N MET A 209 -7.36 -29.95 -1.94
CA MET A 209 -6.63 -28.97 -1.15
C MET A 209 -7.51 -27.80 -0.75
N TYR A 210 -7.13 -27.16 0.33
CA TYR A 210 -7.64 -25.83 0.70
C TYR A 210 -6.50 -24.84 0.64
N ARG A 211 -6.72 -23.67 0.02
CA ARG A 211 -5.67 -22.69 -0.21
C ARG A 211 -6.04 -21.34 0.34
N VAL A 212 -5.08 -20.67 1.01
CA VAL A 212 -5.19 -19.28 1.42
C VAL A 212 -4.21 -18.44 0.61
N ARG A 213 -4.71 -17.40 -0.05
CA ARG A 213 -3.89 -16.45 -0.81
C ARG A 213 -4.12 -15.03 -0.31
N LEU A 214 -3.06 -14.26 -0.28
CA LEU A 214 -3.09 -12.82 -0.04
C LEU A 214 -2.85 -12.07 -1.34
N ARG A 215 -3.59 -10.99 -1.58
CA ARG A 215 -3.31 -10.07 -2.68
C ARG A 215 -2.45 -8.94 -2.16
N CYS A 216 -1.14 -8.99 -2.47
CA CYS A 216 -0.18 -7.94 -2.13
C CYS A 216 0.24 -7.21 -3.40
N ASP A 217 0.15 -5.90 -3.40
CA ASP A 217 0.46 -5.04 -4.56
C ASP A 217 -0.19 -5.50 -5.88
N GLY A 218 -1.46 -5.98 -5.78
CA GLY A 218 -2.27 -6.42 -6.91
C GLY A 218 -2.05 -7.87 -7.36
N ILE A 219 -1.06 -8.60 -6.80
CA ILE A 219 -0.76 -9.98 -7.16
C ILE A 219 -1.18 -10.93 -6.03
N LEU A 220 -1.78 -12.06 -6.40
CA LEU A 220 -2.14 -13.12 -5.47
C LEU A 220 -0.93 -14.01 -5.16
N ILE A 221 -0.63 -14.14 -3.88
CA ILE A 221 0.47 -14.95 -3.35
C ILE A 221 -0.13 -16.02 -2.45
N GLU A 222 0.22 -17.27 -2.69
CA GLU A 222 -0.16 -18.36 -1.81
C GLU A 222 0.67 -18.28 -0.53
N THR A 223 -0.02 -18.34 0.61
CA THR A 223 0.63 -18.21 1.91
C THR A 223 0.49 -19.46 2.77
N GLN A 224 -0.64 -20.14 2.68
CA GLN A 224 -0.92 -21.29 3.52
C GLN A 224 -1.86 -22.29 2.83
N GLN A 225 -1.72 -23.58 3.20
CA GLN A 225 -2.56 -24.68 2.75
C GLN A 225 -3.06 -25.43 4.00
N PRO A 226 -4.11 -24.96 4.68
CA PRO A 226 -4.68 -25.72 5.80
C PRO A 226 -5.31 -27.01 5.33
N PRO A 227 -5.43 -28.04 6.22
CA PRO A 227 -6.06 -29.30 5.90
C PRO A 227 -7.47 -29.13 5.34
N ASN A 228 -7.81 -29.84 4.26
CA ASN A 228 -9.08 -29.66 3.53
C ASN A 228 -10.33 -29.93 4.41
N HIS A 229 -10.24 -30.82 5.40
CA HIS A 229 -11.34 -31.11 6.33
C HIS A 229 -11.73 -29.92 7.21
N LEU A 230 -10.86 -28.91 7.38
CA LEU A 230 -11.16 -27.69 8.11
C LEU A 230 -11.96 -26.65 7.29
N SER A 231 -12.14 -26.87 6.00
CA SER A 231 -12.82 -25.95 5.08
C SER A 231 -14.16 -25.43 5.64
N ARG A 232 -15.03 -26.33 6.12
CA ARG A 232 -16.34 -25.97 6.68
C ARG A 232 -16.23 -25.16 7.97
N ARG A 233 -15.28 -25.49 8.84
CA ARG A 233 -15.07 -24.79 10.12
C ARG A 233 -14.51 -23.38 9.87
N LEU A 234 -13.58 -23.24 8.95
CA LEU A 234 -13.04 -21.93 8.53
C LEU A 234 -14.13 -21.03 7.96
N SER A 235 -14.95 -21.57 7.03
CA SER A 235 -16.06 -20.82 6.45
C SER A 235 -17.10 -20.42 7.48
N ALA A 236 -17.51 -21.34 8.35
CA ALA A 236 -18.48 -21.05 9.43
C ALA A 236 -17.96 -19.95 10.37
N ARG A 237 -16.69 -20.04 10.79
CA ARG A 237 -16.11 -19.03 11.68
C ARG A 237 -16.02 -17.64 11.04
N ILE A 238 -15.62 -17.56 9.76
CA ILE A 238 -15.59 -16.28 9.04
C ILE A 238 -17.00 -15.71 8.91
N LYS A 239 -18.01 -16.54 8.62
CA LYS A 239 -19.42 -16.12 8.58
C LYS A 239 -19.91 -15.57 9.92
N ILE A 240 -19.57 -16.21 11.02
CA ILE A 240 -19.89 -15.71 12.38
C ILE A 240 -19.27 -14.33 12.60
N LEU A 241 -17.98 -14.17 12.32
CA LEU A 241 -17.26 -12.91 12.47
C LEU A 241 -17.87 -11.78 11.61
N SER A 242 -18.47 -12.14 10.47
CA SER A 242 -19.10 -11.20 9.53
C SER A 242 -20.61 -11.06 9.71
N LYS A 243 -21.19 -11.71 10.71
CA LYS A 243 -22.65 -11.74 11.01
C LYS A 243 -23.49 -12.26 9.83
N LEU A 244 -22.98 -13.29 9.13
CA LEU A 244 -23.64 -13.96 8.02
C LEU A 244 -24.35 -15.24 8.49
N ASP A 245 -25.34 -15.69 7.70
CA ASP A 245 -26.05 -16.92 7.98
C ASP A 245 -25.18 -18.16 7.71
N ILE A 246 -24.89 -18.93 8.76
CA ILE A 246 -24.05 -20.13 8.72
C ILE A 246 -24.79 -21.30 8.07
N ALA A 247 -26.13 -21.34 8.21
CA ALA A 247 -26.96 -22.42 7.70
C ALA A 247 -27.12 -22.35 6.19
N GLU A 248 -27.19 -21.13 5.62
CA GLU A 248 -27.31 -20.93 4.18
C GLU A 248 -25.93 -21.02 3.50
N ARG A 249 -25.73 -22.05 2.67
CA ARG A 249 -24.46 -22.36 1.97
C ARG A 249 -24.61 -22.42 0.45
N ARG A 250 -25.81 -22.17 -0.06
CA ARG A 250 -26.14 -22.28 -1.49
C ARG A 250 -26.21 -20.94 -2.18
N LEU A 251 -26.29 -19.84 -1.43
CA LEU A 251 -26.39 -18.49 -1.94
C LEU A 251 -25.18 -17.66 -1.53
N PRO A 252 -24.72 -16.73 -2.38
CA PRO A 252 -23.71 -15.74 -2.03
C PRO A 252 -24.22 -14.86 -0.88
N GLN A 253 -23.30 -14.47 0.02
CA GLN A 253 -23.60 -13.56 1.12
C GLN A 253 -22.48 -12.52 1.23
N ASP A 254 -22.85 -11.28 1.59
CA ASP A 254 -21.92 -10.19 1.83
C ASP A 254 -22.07 -9.67 3.26
N GLY A 255 -20.94 -9.44 3.92
CA GLY A 255 -20.87 -8.99 5.31
C GLY A 255 -19.68 -8.11 5.59
N ARG A 256 -19.49 -7.78 6.87
CA ARG A 256 -18.37 -6.95 7.33
C ARG A 256 -17.78 -7.50 8.61
N ILE A 257 -16.45 -7.39 8.74
CA ILE A 257 -15.70 -7.67 9.96
C ILE A 257 -14.97 -6.40 10.36
N LYS A 258 -14.96 -6.08 11.65
CA LYS A 258 -14.13 -5.04 12.21
C LYS A 258 -13.06 -5.67 13.09
N LEU A 259 -11.81 -5.64 12.62
CA LEU A 259 -10.65 -6.16 13.35
C LEU A 259 -10.01 -5.04 14.16
N LYS A 260 -10.06 -5.14 15.50
CA LYS A 260 -9.35 -4.23 16.38
C LYS A 260 -7.90 -4.70 16.55
N LEU A 261 -6.95 -3.88 16.14
CA LEU A 261 -5.51 -4.14 16.28
C LEU A 261 -4.99 -3.69 17.65
N ASN A 262 -5.50 -2.55 18.13
CA ASN A 262 -5.23 -1.95 19.44
C ASN A 262 -6.42 -1.09 19.89
N GLN A 263 -6.28 -0.31 20.98
CA GLN A 263 -7.36 0.53 21.49
C GLN A 263 -7.80 1.61 20.50
N ASP A 264 -6.87 2.12 19.67
CA ASP A 264 -7.09 3.26 18.79
C ASP A 264 -7.18 2.87 17.30
N THR A 265 -6.79 1.65 16.94
CA THR A 265 -6.70 1.23 15.53
C THR A 265 -7.59 0.03 15.26
N ALA A 266 -8.51 0.18 14.33
CA ALA A 266 -9.34 -0.91 13.83
C ALA A 266 -9.35 -0.91 12.30
N ILE A 267 -9.35 -2.10 11.72
CA ILE A 267 -9.45 -2.31 10.27
C ILE A 267 -10.82 -2.88 9.95
N ASP A 268 -11.54 -2.20 9.07
CA ASP A 268 -12.78 -2.71 8.52
C ASP A 268 -12.49 -3.63 7.33
N MET A 269 -13.20 -4.75 7.26
CA MET A 269 -13.08 -5.71 6.16
C MET A 269 -14.45 -6.02 5.58
N ARG A 270 -14.56 -6.00 4.26
CA ARG A 270 -15.73 -6.54 3.55
C ARG A 270 -15.51 -8.01 3.29
N VAL A 271 -16.53 -8.82 3.54
CA VAL A 271 -16.51 -10.27 3.35
C VAL A 271 -17.54 -10.63 2.31
N SER A 272 -17.12 -11.39 1.30
CA SER A 272 -18.03 -11.96 0.31
C SER A 272 -17.84 -13.47 0.26
N THR A 273 -18.94 -14.21 0.35
CA THR A 273 -18.95 -15.67 0.24
C THR A 273 -19.61 -16.09 -1.07
N LEU A 274 -19.01 -17.08 -1.72
CA LEU A 274 -19.52 -17.64 -2.98
C LEU A 274 -19.52 -19.17 -2.89
N PRO A 275 -20.69 -19.82 -3.02
CA PRO A 275 -20.79 -21.27 -3.15
C PRO A 275 -20.01 -21.78 -4.37
N THR A 276 -19.15 -22.77 -4.17
CA THR A 276 -18.43 -23.46 -5.23
C THR A 276 -18.67 -24.96 -5.14
N LEU A 277 -18.19 -25.72 -6.11
CA LEU A 277 -18.37 -27.18 -6.17
C LEU A 277 -17.80 -27.90 -4.92
N PHE A 278 -16.70 -27.37 -4.35
CA PHE A 278 -15.99 -28.02 -3.23
C PHE A 278 -16.18 -27.32 -1.87
N GLY A 279 -17.08 -26.34 -1.80
CA GLY A 279 -17.37 -25.55 -0.61
C GLY A 279 -17.52 -24.07 -0.89
N GLU A 280 -17.56 -23.24 0.15
CA GLU A 280 -17.69 -21.79 -0.01
C GLU A 280 -16.31 -21.15 -0.16
N LYS A 281 -16.10 -20.48 -1.30
CA LYS A 281 -14.99 -19.54 -1.47
C LYS A 281 -15.33 -18.26 -0.71
N ILE A 282 -14.38 -17.74 0.07
CA ILE A 282 -14.55 -16.50 0.81
C ILE A 282 -13.43 -15.53 0.44
N VAL A 283 -13.81 -14.28 0.20
CA VAL A 283 -12.87 -13.18 -0.04
C VAL A 283 -13.11 -12.10 1.00
N LEU A 284 -12.06 -11.73 1.72
CA LEU A 284 -12.06 -10.60 2.62
C LEU A 284 -11.25 -9.46 1.98
N ARG A 285 -11.87 -8.30 1.79
CA ARG A 285 -11.20 -7.08 1.33
C ARG A 285 -10.91 -6.19 2.53
N LEU A 286 -9.64 -5.88 2.74
CA LEU A 286 -9.20 -4.97 3.79
C LEU A 286 -9.48 -3.52 3.36
N LEU A 287 -10.20 -2.79 4.21
CA LEU A 287 -10.47 -1.36 4.05
C LEU A 287 -9.59 -0.61 5.06
N ASP A 288 -8.32 -0.42 4.68
CA ASP A 288 -7.39 0.31 5.52
C ASP A 288 -7.45 1.80 5.20
N SER A 289 -8.15 2.54 6.05
CA SER A 289 -8.27 4.00 5.95
C SER A 289 -6.96 4.74 6.29
N SER A 290 -6.05 4.09 7.03
CA SER A 290 -4.79 4.69 7.48
C SER A 290 -3.66 4.57 6.45
N SER A 291 -3.71 3.59 5.55
CA SER A 291 -2.67 3.33 4.56
C SER A 291 -2.83 4.13 3.26
N ALA A 292 -4.00 4.68 2.99
CA ALA A 292 -4.20 5.57 1.84
C ALA A 292 -3.63 6.95 2.15
N SER A 293 -2.35 7.15 1.85
CA SER A 293 -1.79 8.50 1.86
C SER A 293 -2.50 9.33 0.80
N LEU A 294 -3.33 10.29 1.24
CA LEU A 294 -4.00 11.27 0.38
C LEU A 294 -3.06 12.45 0.02
N ASP A 295 -1.80 12.16 -0.12
CA ASP A 295 -0.73 13.08 -0.48
C ASP A 295 -0.41 12.92 -1.97
N ILE A 296 -0.61 14.01 -2.73
CA ILE A 296 -0.42 14.01 -4.19
C ILE A 296 1.03 13.68 -4.58
N ASP A 297 2.02 14.03 -3.74
CA ASP A 297 3.43 13.78 -3.99
C ASP A 297 3.79 12.28 -3.94
N LYS A 298 3.00 11.49 -3.23
CA LYS A 298 3.19 10.03 -3.11
C LYS A 298 2.48 9.24 -4.19
N LEU A 299 1.57 9.85 -4.95
CA LEU A 299 0.83 9.16 -6.00
C LEU A 299 1.69 8.81 -7.22
N GLY A 300 2.75 9.57 -7.46
CA GLY A 300 3.70 9.32 -8.56
C GLY A 300 3.39 10.08 -9.84
N TYR A 301 2.70 11.19 -9.80
CA TYR A 301 2.62 12.14 -10.90
C TYR A 301 4.01 12.71 -11.24
N SER A 302 4.25 13.04 -12.50
CA SER A 302 5.35 13.97 -12.83
C SER A 302 4.99 15.39 -12.36
N GLU A 303 5.97 16.26 -12.19
CA GLU A 303 5.71 17.63 -11.74
C GLU A 303 4.74 18.36 -12.68
N GLN A 304 4.90 18.19 -13.99
CA GLN A 304 4.00 18.77 -14.98
C GLN A 304 2.57 18.21 -14.84
N GLN A 305 2.41 16.90 -14.71
CA GLN A 305 1.09 16.26 -14.54
C GLN A 305 0.42 16.70 -13.25
N LYS A 306 1.17 16.81 -12.15
CA LYS A 306 0.71 17.32 -10.86
C LYS A 306 0.19 18.76 -10.98
N GLN A 307 0.93 19.64 -11.64
CA GLN A 307 0.52 21.02 -11.83
C GLN A 307 -0.80 21.12 -12.63
N LEU A 308 -0.93 20.36 -13.72
CA LEU A 308 -2.18 20.32 -14.51
C LEU A 308 -3.37 19.86 -13.65
N TYR A 309 -3.19 18.87 -12.78
CA TYR A 309 -4.24 18.41 -11.90
C TYR A 309 -4.61 19.48 -10.85
N LEU A 310 -3.61 20.10 -10.21
CA LEU A 310 -3.83 21.17 -9.25
C LEU A 310 -4.50 22.40 -9.86
N GLU A 311 -4.13 22.76 -11.11
CA GLU A 311 -4.79 23.85 -11.86
C GLU A 311 -6.25 23.53 -12.15
N ALA A 312 -6.56 22.29 -12.56
CA ALA A 312 -7.93 21.86 -12.82
C ALA A 312 -8.78 21.87 -11.55
N LEU A 313 -8.23 21.43 -10.40
CA LEU A 313 -8.91 21.48 -9.10
C LEU A 313 -9.23 22.90 -8.60
N ARG A 314 -8.45 23.89 -9.04
CA ARG A 314 -8.69 25.33 -8.66
C ARG A 314 -9.77 26.01 -9.50
N ARG A 315 -10.26 25.36 -10.55
CA ARG A 315 -11.32 25.95 -11.38
C ARG A 315 -12.63 25.98 -10.62
N PRO A 316 -13.41 27.06 -10.72
CA PRO A 316 -14.69 27.18 -10.01
C PRO A 316 -15.75 26.23 -10.59
N GLN A 317 -15.61 25.81 -11.83
CA GLN A 317 -16.52 24.91 -12.53
C GLN A 317 -15.80 24.10 -13.59
N GLY A 318 -16.44 23.03 -14.07
CA GLY A 318 -15.94 22.14 -15.09
C GLY A 318 -15.94 20.68 -14.64
N MET A 319 -15.47 19.78 -15.49
CA MET A 319 -15.47 18.36 -15.23
C MET A 319 -14.07 17.78 -15.30
N ILE A 320 -13.67 17.06 -14.24
CA ILE A 320 -12.42 16.29 -14.15
C ILE A 320 -12.80 14.80 -14.17
N LEU A 321 -12.27 14.06 -15.12
CA LEU A 321 -12.54 12.64 -15.26
C LEU A 321 -11.30 11.81 -15.01
N MET A 322 -11.44 10.76 -14.20
CA MET A 322 -10.39 9.76 -14.02
C MET A 322 -10.82 8.44 -14.65
N THR A 323 -9.94 7.84 -15.44
CA THR A 323 -10.24 6.59 -16.13
C THR A 323 -9.17 5.54 -15.95
N GLY A 324 -9.55 4.29 -16.18
CA GLY A 324 -8.69 3.12 -16.04
C GLY A 324 -9.45 1.90 -15.55
N PRO A 325 -8.86 0.71 -15.58
CA PRO A 325 -9.48 -0.51 -15.09
C PRO A 325 -9.71 -0.49 -13.58
N THR A 326 -10.46 -1.45 -13.09
CA THR A 326 -10.62 -1.68 -11.65
C THR A 326 -9.24 -1.94 -11.02
N GLY A 327 -8.99 -1.32 -9.86
CA GLY A 327 -7.70 -1.43 -9.17
C GLY A 327 -6.57 -0.56 -9.73
N SER A 328 -6.85 0.37 -10.66
CA SER A 328 -5.85 1.33 -11.14
C SER A 328 -5.58 2.51 -10.19
N GLY A 329 -6.30 2.60 -9.06
CA GLY A 329 -6.10 3.63 -8.04
C GLY A 329 -6.92 4.92 -8.25
N LYS A 330 -7.94 4.93 -9.12
CA LYS A 330 -8.77 6.11 -9.40
C LYS A 330 -9.36 6.73 -8.13
N THR A 331 -9.93 5.91 -7.25
CA THR A 331 -10.55 6.38 -6.00
C THR A 331 -9.57 7.15 -5.12
N VAL A 332 -8.34 6.64 -4.97
CA VAL A 332 -7.31 7.32 -4.16
C VAL A 332 -6.92 8.66 -4.79
N SER A 333 -6.78 8.72 -6.12
CA SER A 333 -6.47 9.98 -6.82
C SER A 333 -7.62 11.00 -6.71
N LEU A 334 -8.89 10.56 -6.81
CA LEU A 334 -10.05 11.42 -6.59
C LEU A 334 -10.11 11.92 -5.14
N TYR A 335 -9.96 11.02 -4.17
CA TYR A 335 -9.98 11.39 -2.75
C TYR A 335 -8.84 12.33 -2.38
N THR A 336 -7.67 12.19 -3.01
CA THR A 336 -6.57 13.16 -2.87
C THR A 336 -6.99 14.53 -3.38
N GLY A 337 -7.66 14.60 -4.54
CA GLY A 337 -8.22 15.84 -5.07
C GLY A 337 -9.27 16.46 -4.15
N LEU A 338 -10.20 15.65 -3.65
CA LEU A 338 -11.21 16.10 -2.68
C LEU A 338 -10.58 16.59 -1.38
N ASN A 339 -9.57 15.91 -0.88
CA ASN A 339 -8.86 16.32 0.34
C ASN A 339 -8.14 17.66 0.18
N ILE A 340 -7.58 17.95 -1.00
CA ILE A 340 -6.97 19.24 -1.33
C ILE A 340 -8.02 20.37 -1.34
N LEU A 341 -9.24 20.05 -1.82
CA LEU A 341 -10.36 20.98 -1.89
C LEU A 341 -11.11 21.14 -0.56
N ASN A 342 -10.96 20.20 0.36
CA ASN A 342 -11.71 20.14 1.61
C ASN A 342 -11.30 21.24 2.59
N LYS A 343 -11.96 22.38 2.47
CA LYS A 343 -11.80 23.55 3.30
C LYS A 343 -13.16 23.93 3.90
N PRO A 344 -13.19 24.63 5.05
CA PRO A 344 -14.44 25.02 5.70
C PRO A 344 -15.40 25.83 4.81
N GLU A 345 -14.88 26.53 3.82
CA GLU A 345 -15.63 27.41 2.93
C GLU A 345 -16.18 26.68 1.69
N ILE A 346 -15.86 25.38 1.49
CA ILE A 346 -16.23 24.61 0.29
C ILE A 346 -17.18 23.49 0.68
N ASN A 347 -18.37 23.48 0.08
CA ASN A 347 -19.35 22.42 0.25
C ASN A 347 -19.11 21.30 -0.77
N ILE A 348 -18.64 20.16 -0.27
CA ILE A 348 -18.31 18.98 -1.09
C ILE A 348 -19.33 17.88 -0.83
N SER A 349 -19.95 17.33 -1.89
CA SER A 349 -20.86 16.20 -1.83
C SER A 349 -20.42 15.08 -2.78
N THR A 350 -20.44 13.82 -2.29
CA THR A 350 -20.06 12.65 -3.08
C THR A 350 -21.16 11.61 -3.14
N ALA A 351 -21.35 10.96 -4.28
CA ALA A 351 -22.20 9.78 -4.47
C ALA A 351 -21.32 8.58 -4.83
N GLU A 352 -21.41 7.50 -4.05
CA GLU A 352 -20.47 6.37 -4.13
C GLU A 352 -21.16 5.01 -4.01
N ASP A 353 -20.56 3.95 -4.61
CA ASP A 353 -21.10 2.58 -4.60
C ASP A 353 -20.00 1.53 -4.30
N PRO A 354 -19.67 1.32 -3.02
CA PRO A 354 -20.00 2.10 -1.84
C PRO A 354 -18.89 3.12 -1.47
N VAL A 355 -19.07 3.88 -0.38
CA VAL A 355 -18.01 4.71 0.22
C VAL A 355 -16.84 3.81 0.65
N GLU A 356 -15.63 4.09 0.14
CA GLU A 356 -14.43 3.30 0.43
C GLU A 356 -13.70 3.80 1.68
N ILE A 357 -13.51 5.10 1.82
CA ILE A 357 -12.82 5.76 2.93
C ILE A 357 -13.69 6.91 3.42
N ASN A 358 -13.88 7.00 4.72
CA ASN A 358 -14.59 8.13 5.32
C ASN A 358 -13.69 9.37 5.37
N LEU A 359 -14.10 10.44 4.69
CA LEU A 359 -13.41 11.73 4.65
C LEU A 359 -14.14 12.73 5.54
N SER A 360 -13.51 13.11 6.64
CA SER A 360 -14.07 14.13 7.54
C SER A 360 -14.24 15.47 6.80
N GLY A 361 -15.37 16.11 6.96
CA GLY A 361 -15.70 17.39 6.31
C GLY A 361 -16.32 17.28 4.91
N ILE A 362 -16.58 16.07 4.40
CA ILE A 362 -17.21 15.81 3.11
C ILE A 362 -18.55 15.09 3.31
N ASN A 363 -19.58 15.50 2.58
CA ASN A 363 -20.90 14.87 2.59
C ASN A 363 -20.90 13.64 1.67
N GLN A 364 -20.51 12.49 2.20
CA GLN A 364 -20.42 11.24 1.43
C GLN A 364 -21.74 10.47 1.47
N VAL A 365 -22.34 10.24 0.31
CA VAL A 365 -23.61 9.53 0.14
C VAL A 365 -23.35 8.19 -0.51
N GLN A 366 -23.79 7.11 0.12
CA GLN A 366 -23.79 5.78 -0.48
C GLN A 366 -25.08 5.54 -1.24
N VAL A 367 -25.00 5.27 -2.55
CA VAL A 367 -26.16 4.92 -3.36
C VAL A 367 -26.76 3.58 -2.94
N GLN A 368 -28.06 3.42 -3.14
CA GLN A 368 -28.81 2.22 -2.78
C GLN A 368 -29.76 1.84 -3.94
N PRO A 369 -29.26 1.20 -5.00
CA PRO A 369 -30.06 0.87 -6.18
C PRO A 369 -31.31 0.02 -5.90
N LYS A 370 -31.25 -0.80 -4.84
CA LYS A 370 -32.38 -1.66 -4.41
C LYS A 370 -33.64 -0.88 -4.05
N ILE A 371 -33.52 0.36 -3.64
CA ILE A 371 -34.65 1.26 -3.31
C ILE A 371 -34.81 2.38 -4.33
N GLY A 372 -34.15 2.29 -5.50
CA GLY A 372 -34.22 3.29 -6.56
C GLY A 372 -33.37 4.53 -6.34
N PHE A 373 -32.45 4.52 -5.35
CA PHE A 373 -31.56 5.64 -5.08
C PHE A 373 -30.19 5.39 -5.73
N GLY A 374 -30.06 5.78 -6.99
CA GLY A 374 -28.85 5.66 -7.81
C GLY A 374 -28.03 6.94 -7.87
N PHE A 375 -27.02 6.95 -8.78
CA PHE A 375 -26.15 8.10 -8.99
C PHE A 375 -26.91 9.32 -9.52
N ALA A 376 -27.82 9.14 -10.46
CA ALA A 376 -28.61 10.22 -11.04
C ALA A 376 -29.52 10.90 -10.00
N GLU A 377 -30.19 10.13 -9.14
CA GLU A 377 -31.03 10.65 -8.05
C GLU A 377 -30.20 11.40 -7.01
N ALA A 378 -29.02 10.87 -6.66
CA ALA A 378 -28.11 11.53 -5.74
C ALA A 378 -27.65 12.89 -6.31
N LEU A 379 -27.23 12.93 -7.57
CA LEU A 379 -26.81 14.16 -8.25
C LEU A 379 -27.93 15.21 -8.29
N ARG A 380 -29.16 14.82 -8.69
CA ARG A 380 -30.32 15.74 -8.69
C ARG A 380 -30.58 16.30 -7.29
N SER A 381 -30.30 15.55 -6.26
CA SER A 381 -30.45 15.99 -4.87
C SER A 381 -29.33 16.94 -4.46
N PHE A 382 -28.10 16.68 -4.84
CA PHE A 382 -26.97 17.57 -4.53
C PHE A 382 -27.16 18.97 -5.09
N LEU A 383 -27.62 19.10 -6.33
CA LEU A 383 -27.87 20.41 -6.96
C LEU A 383 -28.89 21.30 -6.21
N ARG A 384 -29.58 20.76 -5.20
CA ARG A 384 -30.46 21.50 -4.29
C ARG A 384 -29.86 21.70 -2.89
N GLN A 385 -28.62 21.27 -2.67
CA GLN A 385 -27.89 21.35 -1.40
C GLN A 385 -26.74 22.36 -1.43
N ASP A 386 -26.74 23.27 -2.41
CA ASP A 386 -25.74 24.34 -2.59
C ASP A 386 -24.29 23.79 -2.58
N PRO A 387 -23.95 22.82 -3.44
CA PRO A 387 -22.61 22.27 -3.49
C PRO A 387 -21.69 23.17 -4.33
N ASP A 388 -20.42 23.31 -3.92
CA ASP A 388 -19.35 23.85 -4.78
C ASP A 388 -18.69 22.74 -5.62
N VAL A 389 -18.50 21.57 -4.99
CA VAL A 389 -17.84 20.42 -5.58
C VAL A 389 -18.72 19.18 -5.47
N VAL A 390 -18.89 18.48 -6.58
CA VAL A 390 -19.66 17.24 -6.63
C VAL A 390 -18.76 16.10 -7.16
N MET A 391 -18.73 14.98 -6.47
CA MET A 391 -18.06 13.77 -6.95
C MET A 391 -19.09 12.67 -7.21
N VAL A 392 -19.03 12.06 -8.37
CA VAL A 392 -19.81 10.87 -8.75
C VAL A 392 -18.86 9.71 -8.89
N GLY A 393 -19.07 8.66 -8.13
CA GLY A 393 -18.17 7.50 -8.13
C GLY A 393 -17.85 7.01 -9.53
N GLU A 394 -18.87 6.86 -10.38
CA GLU A 394 -18.69 6.55 -11.81
C GLU A 394 -19.89 6.98 -12.66
N ILE A 395 -19.65 7.22 -13.95
CA ILE A 395 -20.66 7.46 -14.96
C ILE A 395 -20.85 6.19 -15.78
N ARG A 396 -22.05 5.56 -15.66
CA ARG A 396 -22.40 4.31 -16.38
C ARG A 396 -23.41 4.51 -17.48
N ASP A 397 -24.23 5.54 -17.39
CA ASP A 397 -25.40 5.78 -18.24
C ASP A 397 -25.52 7.26 -18.64
N LEU A 398 -26.36 7.51 -19.64
CA LEU A 398 -26.58 8.84 -20.19
C LEU A 398 -27.21 9.78 -19.17
N ASP A 399 -28.18 9.32 -18.36
CA ASP A 399 -28.88 10.16 -17.39
C ASP A 399 -27.92 10.75 -16.35
N THR A 400 -27.02 9.91 -15.80
CA THR A 400 -25.95 10.36 -14.89
C THR A 400 -24.99 11.32 -15.60
N ALA A 401 -24.59 11.03 -16.85
CA ALA A 401 -23.69 11.87 -17.64
C ALA A 401 -24.28 13.27 -17.88
N GLU A 402 -25.55 13.35 -18.31
CA GLU A 402 -26.21 14.63 -18.59
C GLU A 402 -26.34 15.51 -17.35
N ILE A 403 -26.68 14.93 -16.19
CA ILE A 403 -26.80 15.70 -14.95
C ILE A 403 -25.44 16.20 -14.51
N ALA A 404 -24.39 15.36 -14.59
CA ALA A 404 -23.02 15.73 -14.26
C ALA A 404 -22.49 16.86 -15.16
N ILE A 405 -22.78 16.81 -16.46
CA ILE A 405 -22.43 17.85 -17.43
C ILE A 405 -23.16 19.14 -17.11
N LYS A 406 -24.48 19.11 -16.89
CA LYS A 406 -25.25 20.30 -16.52
C LYS A 406 -24.70 20.93 -15.24
N ALA A 407 -24.36 20.15 -14.22
CA ALA A 407 -23.73 20.64 -13.01
C ALA A 407 -22.41 21.39 -13.32
N SER A 408 -21.54 20.78 -14.15
CA SER A 408 -20.26 21.36 -14.54
C SER A 408 -20.35 22.65 -15.36
N GLN A 409 -21.49 22.87 -16.04
CA GLN A 409 -21.77 24.09 -16.82
C GLN A 409 -22.46 25.18 -15.98
N THR A 410 -22.99 24.82 -14.80
CA THR A 410 -23.78 25.72 -13.97
C THR A 410 -23.10 26.12 -12.66
N GLY A 411 -21.78 26.19 -12.64
CA GLY A 411 -21.01 26.75 -11.52
C GLY A 411 -20.41 25.71 -10.56
N HIS A 412 -20.44 24.40 -10.89
CA HIS A 412 -19.93 23.36 -10.02
C HIS A 412 -18.68 22.69 -10.60
N LEU A 413 -17.72 22.36 -9.74
CA LEU A 413 -16.64 21.47 -10.10
C LEU A 413 -17.08 20.01 -9.92
N VAL A 414 -17.10 19.24 -11.02
CA VAL A 414 -17.55 17.85 -11.02
C VAL A 414 -16.37 16.92 -11.20
N LEU A 415 -16.21 15.95 -10.30
CA LEU A 415 -15.23 14.88 -10.41
C LEU A 415 -15.95 13.54 -10.63
N SER A 416 -15.44 12.71 -11.56
CA SER A 416 -16.02 11.38 -11.75
C SER A 416 -15.04 10.38 -12.33
N THR A 417 -15.47 9.10 -12.43
CA THR A 417 -14.67 8.06 -13.08
C THR A 417 -15.41 7.42 -14.25
N LEU A 418 -14.60 6.87 -15.17
CA LEU A 418 -15.03 5.94 -16.21
C LEU A 418 -14.09 4.73 -16.26
N HIS A 419 -14.47 3.74 -17.06
CA HIS A 419 -13.68 2.55 -17.32
C HIS A 419 -13.28 2.48 -18.79
N THR A 420 -12.26 3.26 -19.18
CA THR A 420 -11.63 3.25 -20.51
C THR A 420 -10.12 3.10 -20.37
N ASN A 421 -9.42 2.84 -21.47
CA ASN A 421 -7.98 2.54 -21.43
C ASN A 421 -7.10 3.78 -21.59
N SER A 422 -7.62 4.85 -22.21
CA SER A 422 -6.91 6.12 -22.41
C SER A 422 -7.82 7.32 -22.15
N ALA A 423 -7.24 8.50 -22.09
CA ALA A 423 -7.98 9.75 -21.92
C ALA A 423 -8.83 10.07 -23.17
N ALA A 424 -8.31 9.87 -24.37
CA ALA A 424 -9.05 10.08 -25.60
C ALA A 424 -10.23 9.12 -25.77
N GLU A 425 -10.06 7.83 -25.40
CA GLU A 425 -11.19 6.86 -25.40
C GLU A 425 -12.32 7.27 -24.47
N THR A 426 -12.03 8.00 -23.39
CA THR A 426 -13.05 8.49 -22.44
C THR A 426 -14.04 9.42 -23.11
N ILE A 427 -13.58 10.30 -23.99
CA ILE A 427 -14.43 11.24 -24.74
C ILE A 427 -15.37 10.46 -25.67
N ILE A 428 -14.81 9.53 -26.43
CA ILE A 428 -15.61 8.72 -27.37
C ILE A 428 -16.59 7.80 -26.60
N ARG A 429 -16.22 7.31 -25.42
CA ARG A 429 -17.12 6.54 -24.56
C ARG A 429 -18.34 7.35 -24.15
N LEU A 430 -18.17 8.60 -23.75
CA LEU A 430 -19.26 9.52 -23.42
C LEU A 430 -20.11 9.85 -24.65
N SER A 431 -19.51 10.09 -25.80
CA SER A 431 -20.23 10.30 -27.05
C SER A 431 -21.07 9.07 -27.45
N ASN A 432 -20.52 7.85 -27.29
CA ASN A 432 -21.24 6.60 -27.54
C ASN A 432 -22.38 6.33 -26.54
N MET A 433 -22.35 6.93 -25.36
CA MET A 433 -23.46 6.92 -24.41
C MET A 433 -24.60 7.86 -24.85
N GLY A 434 -24.39 8.71 -25.85
CA GLY A 434 -25.35 9.67 -26.36
C GLY A 434 -25.11 11.12 -25.97
N VAL A 435 -23.96 11.41 -25.33
CA VAL A 435 -23.63 12.80 -24.97
C VAL A 435 -23.17 13.57 -26.20
N GLU A 436 -23.79 14.71 -26.46
CA GLU A 436 -23.46 15.58 -27.59
C GLU A 436 -22.06 16.21 -27.45
N SER A 437 -21.31 16.27 -28.57
CA SER A 437 -19.93 16.74 -28.58
C SER A 437 -19.76 18.16 -28.05
N PHE A 438 -20.70 19.06 -28.30
CA PHE A 438 -20.64 20.45 -27.80
C PHE A 438 -20.80 20.54 -26.28
N ASN A 439 -21.57 19.62 -25.67
CA ASN A 439 -21.71 19.53 -24.23
C ASN A 439 -20.41 19.03 -23.57
N LEU A 440 -19.74 18.04 -24.18
CA LEU A 440 -18.42 17.59 -23.74
C LEU A 440 -17.38 18.71 -23.88
N ALA A 441 -17.37 19.38 -25.02
CA ALA A 441 -16.42 20.44 -25.31
C ALA A 441 -16.51 21.63 -24.32
N SER A 442 -17.70 21.94 -23.83
CA SER A 442 -17.92 23.05 -22.89
C SER A 442 -17.78 22.66 -21.40
N SER A 443 -17.79 21.37 -21.07
CA SER A 443 -17.77 20.89 -19.69
C SER A 443 -16.43 20.31 -19.25
N LEU A 444 -15.73 19.61 -20.16
CA LEU A 444 -14.47 18.94 -19.83
C LEU A 444 -13.35 19.93 -19.53
N SER A 445 -12.62 19.69 -18.45
CA SER A 445 -11.44 20.45 -18.06
C SER A 445 -10.16 19.61 -18.10
N LEU A 446 -10.24 18.38 -17.58
CA LEU A 446 -9.11 17.46 -17.48
C LEU A 446 -9.58 16.02 -17.52
N ILE A 447 -8.85 15.18 -18.25
CA ILE A 447 -9.06 13.73 -18.23
C ILE A 447 -7.73 13.08 -17.85
N ILE A 448 -7.79 12.17 -16.86
CA ILE A 448 -6.61 11.46 -16.35
C ILE A 448 -6.82 9.97 -16.54
N ALA A 449 -6.07 9.35 -17.43
CA ALA A 449 -6.00 7.90 -17.48
C ALA A 449 -4.90 7.40 -16.55
N GLN A 450 -5.17 6.31 -15.83
CA GLN A 450 -4.34 5.83 -14.74
C GLN A 450 -4.14 4.32 -14.76
N ARG A 451 -2.90 3.90 -14.48
CA ARG A 451 -2.50 2.52 -14.14
C ARG A 451 -1.68 2.51 -12.87
N LEU A 452 -1.60 1.36 -12.21
CA LEU A 452 -0.69 1.13 -11.09
C LEU A 452 0.37 0.11 -11.47
N ALA A 453 1.64 0.48 -11.29
CA ALA A 453 2.78 -0.40 -11.39
C ALA A 453 3.41 -0.63 -10.00
N ARG A 454 3.96 -1.81 -9.77
CA ARG A 454 4.74 -2.10 -8.57
C ARG A 454 6.08 -1.37 -8.63
N LYS A 455 6.52 -0.86 -7.50
CA LYS A 455 7.86 -0.27 -7.36
C LYS A 455 8.88 -1.36 -7.11
N LEU A 456 10.02 -1.27 -7.77
CA LEU A 456 11.18 -2.10 -7.46
C LEU A 456 11.61 -1.88 -6.02
N CYS A 457 11.97 -2.96 -5.35
CA CYS A 457 12.52 -2.88 -4.01
C CYS A 457 13.86 -2.14 -4.05
N PRO A 458 14.03 -1.06 -3.31
CA PRO A 458 15.27 -0.29 -3.32
C PRO A 458 16.48 -1.08 -2.81
N TYR A 459 16.23 -2.13 -1.99
CA TYR A 459 17.27 -2.90 -1.32
C TYR A 459 17.81 -4.06 -2.14
N CYS A 460 17.02 -4.63 -3.07
CA CYS A 460 17.43 -5.84 -3.79
C CYS A 460 17.25 -5.77 -5.31
N LYS A 461 16.83 -4.63 -5.87
CA LYS A 461 16.76 -4.46 -7.33
C LYS A 461 18.13 -4.68 -7.97
N GLN A 462 18.14 -5.30 -9.14
CA GLN A 462 19.35 -5.67 -9.89
C GLN A 462 19.43 -4.86 -11.18
N PRO A 463 20.63 -4.49 -11.65
CA PRO A 463 20.79 -3.91 -12.97
C PRO A 463 20.20 -4.83 -14.05
N GLN A 464 19.57 -4.22 -15.06
CA GLN A 464 19.01 -4.96 -16.19
C GLN A 464 19.85 -4.69 -17.43
N GLU A 465 20.16 -5.76 -18.18
CA GLU A 465 20.84 -5.65 -19.46
C GLU A 465 19.94 -4.98 -20.52
N HIS A 466 20.55 -4.22 -21.40
CA HIS A 466 19.86 -3.55 -22.49
C HIS A 466 19.57 -4.56 -23.60
N THR A 467 18.29 -4.76 -23.90
CA THR A 467 17.82 -5.59 -24.99
C THR A 467 17.41 -4.76 -26.20
N VAL A 468 17.32 -5.37 -27.37
CA VAL A 468 16.85 -4.71 -28.60
C VAL A 468 15.44 -4.11 -28.42
N GLN A 469 14.57 -4.78 -27.65
CA GLN A 469 13.22 -4.29 -27.34
C GLN A 469 13.25 -2.96 -26.56
N LEU A 470 14.15 -2.83 -25.59
CA LEU A 470 14.34 -1.61 -24.82
C LEU A 470 14.85 -0.46 -25.68
N GLN A 471 15.74 -0.73 -26.63
CA GLN A 471 16.22 0.25 -27.58
C GLN A 471 15.11 0.78 -28.49
N HIS A 472 14.20 -0.08 -28.96
CA HIS A 472 13.02 0.32 -29.74
C HIS A 472 12.06 1.24 -28.96
N LEU A 473 12.07 1.17 -27.64
CA LEU A 473 11.29 2.04 -26.75
C LEU A 473 12.02 3.36 -26.41
N GLY A 474 13.16 3.65 -27.06
CA GLY A 474 13.94 4.86 -26.85
C GLY A 474 14.78 4.85 -25.57
N ILE A 475 15.06 3.66 -25.03
CA ILE A 475 15.95 3.48 -23.87
C ILE A 475 17.37 3.33 -24.41
N GLN A 476 18.23 4.26 -24.01
CA GLN A 476 19.63 4.28 -24.44
C GLN A 476 20.47 3.34 -23.57
N THR A 477 21.59 2.88 -24.09
CA THR A 477 22.54 2.02 -23.35
C THR A 477 23.16 2.71 -22.12
N THR A 478 23.05 4.04 -22.07
CA THR A 478 23.49 4.88 -20.93
C THR A 478 22.44 4.97 -19.82
N ASP A 479 21.18 4.57 -20.07
CA ASP A 479 20.12 4.64 -19.07
C ASP A 479 20.31 3.53 -18.03
N ASN A 480 20.33 3.89 -16.75
CA ASN A 480 20.41 2.92 -15.64
C ASN A 480 19.05 2.30 -15.38
N ILE A 481 18.79 1.14 -15.96
CA ILE A 481 17.54 0.40 -15.76
C ILE A 481 17.74 -0.81 -14.83
N PHE A 482 16.68 -1.17 -14.13
CA PHE A 482 16.70 -2.22 -13.12
C PHE A 482 15.60 -3.25 -13.33
N LYS A 483 15.86 -4.48 -12.91
CA LYS A 483 14.90 -5.58 -12.81
C LYS A 483 14.66 -5.98 -11.36
N ALA A 484 13.54 -6.62 -11.09
CA ALA A 484 13.25 -7.19 -9.80
C ALA A 484 14.17 -8.39 -9.53
N ASN A 485 14.60 -8.56 -8.28
CA ASN A 485 15.19 -9.79 -7.82
C ASN A 485 14.08 -10.84 -7.63
N PRO A 486 14.06 -11.96 -8.36
CA PRO A 486 12.99 -12.96 -8.27
C PRO A 486 12.84 -13.56 -6.86
N ASP A 487 13.96 -13.75 -6.16
CA ASP A 487 13.97 -14.28 -4.80
C ASP A 487 13.50 -13.27 -3.77
N GLY A 488 13.55 -11.96 -4.12
CA GLY A 488 13.20 -10.88 -3.24
C GLY A 488 14.19 -10.68 -2.09
N CYS A 489 13.73 -10.01 -1.05
CA CYS A 489 14.42 -9.83 0.23
C CYS A 489 13.38 -9.68 1.36
N ASN A 490 13.84 -9.52 2.59
CA ASN A 490 12.94 -9.38 3.75
C ASN A 490 12.04 -8.13 3.71
N GLU A 491 12.36 -7.14 2.86
CA GLU A 491 11.62 -5.88 2.75
C GLU A 491 10.65 -5.84 1.55
N CYS A 492 10.53 -6.97 0.81
CA CYS A 492 9.75 -6.96 -0.41
C CYS A 492 9.12 -8.32 -0.72
N THR A 493 8.27 -8.33 -1.72
CA THR A 493 7.68 -9.52 -2.29
C THR A 493 8.18 -9.70 -3.72
N HIS A 494 9.01 -10.73 -3.95
CA HIS A 494 9.60 -11.03 -5.28
C HIS A 494 10.24 -9.79 -5.94
N GLY A 495 11.00 -9.01 -5.16
CA GLY A 495 11.73 -7.86 -5.66
C GLY A 495 10.91 -6.58 -5.84
N TYR A 496 9.64 -6.55 -5.39
CA TYR A 496 8.77 -5.37 -5.44
C TYR A 496 8.25 -5.00 -4.06
N SER A 497 8.11 -3.69 -3.80
CA SER A 497 7.56 -3.16 -2.54
C SER A 497 6.79 -1.87 -2.80
N GLY A 498 5.47 -1.92 -2.62
CA GLY A 498 4.57 -0.81 -2.86
C GLY A 498 4.28 -0.55 -4.34
N ARG A 499 3.46 0.46 -4.62
CA ARG A 499 2.97 0.80 -5.97
C ARG A 499 3.20 2.27 -6.29
N THR A 500 3.23 2.59 -7.57
CA THR A 500 3.24 3.96 -8.12
C THR A 500 2.22 4.08 -9.23
N GLY A 501 1.60 5.25 -9.35
CA GLY A 501 0.74 5.56 -10.48
C GLY A 501 1.53 5.80 -11.76
N ILE A 502 0.98 5.40 -12.89
CA ILE A 502 1.38 5.79 -14.25
C ILE A 502 0.20 6.56 -14.80
N TYR A 503 0.44 7.77 -15.27
CA TYR A 503 -0.61 8.71 -15.64
C TYR A 503 -0.46 9.20 -17.07
N GLU A 504 -1.61 9.37 -17.73
CA GLU A 504 -1.79 10.14 -18.94
C GLU A 504 -2.76 11.26 -18.59
N VAL A 505 -2.29 12.51 -18.63
CA VAL A 505 -3.05 13.68 -18.19
C VAL A 505 -3.33 14.55 -19.40
N MET A 506 -4.57 14.53 -19.87
CA MET A 506 -5.05 15.29 -21.02
C MET A 506 -5.79 16.54 -20.53
N ARG A 507 -5.14 17.69 -20.67
CA ARG A 507 -5.80 18.98 -20.50
C ARG A 507 -6.74 19.20 -21.67
N PHE A 508 -8.00 19.48 -21.38
CA PHE A 508 -8.98 19.78 -22.41
C PHE A 508 -8.99 21.26 -22.71
N ASP A 509 -8.43 21.63 -23.84
CA ASP A 509 -8.27 23.00 -24.30
C ASP A 509 -9.14 23.32 -25.53
N GLU A 510 -9.03 24.56 -26.03
CA GLU A 510 -9.80 25.04 -27.17
C GLU A 510 -9.56 24.21 -28.42
N SER A 511 -8.29 23.80 -28.67
CA SER A 511 -7.93 23.03 -29.86
C SER A 511 -8.58 21.64 -29.87
N LEU A 512 -8.60 20.96 -28.71
CA LEU A 512 -9.30 19.68 -28.52
C LEU A 512 -10.83 19.83 -28.59
N SER A 513 -11.36 20.94 -28.05
CA SER A 513 -12.80 21.27 -28.13
C SER A 513 -13.24 21.42 -29.56
N GLU A 514 -12.52 22.19 -30.37
CA GLU A 514 -12.82 22.37 -31.81
C GLU A 514 -12.71 21.06 -32.59
N ALA A 515 -11.67 20.25 -32.33
CA ALA A 515 -11.49 18.97 -32.98
C ALA A 515 -12.65 18.01 -32.66
N LEU A 516 -13.07 17.97 -31.41
CA LEU A 516 -14.19 17.15 -30.97
C LEU A 516 -15.51 17.57 -31.63
N ILE A 517 -15.81 18.86 -31.70
CA ILE A 517 -17.01 19.40 -32.36
C ILE A 517 -17.01 19.06 -33.85
N LYS A 518 -15.82 19.06 -34.49
CA LYS A 518 -15.64 18.65 -35.89
C LYS A 518 -15.72 17.15 -36.13
N GLY A 519 -15.89 16.34 -35.07
CA GLY A 519 -16.03 14.89 -35.16
C GLY A 519 -14.71 14.13 -35.24
N ALA A 520 -13.63 14.66 -34.66
CA ALA A 520 -12.33 14.00 -34.64
C ALA A 520 -12.39 12.61 -34.01
N SER A 521 -11.64 11.69 -34.60
CA SER A 521 -11.46 10.32 -34.08
C SER A 521 -10.59 10.27 -32.81
N VAL A 522 -10.64 9.13 -32.06
CA VAL A 522 -9.77 8.89 -30.89
C VAL A 522 -8.31 9.21 -31.22
N HIS A 523 -7.83 8.71 -32.34
CA HIS A 523 -6.43 8.86 -32.76
C HIS A 523 -6.05 10.32 -33.09
N GLU A 524 -6.95 11.08 -33.68
CA GLU A 524 -6.73 12.51 -33.95
C GLU A 524 -6.70 13.33 -32.66
N LEU A 525 -7.62 13.04 -31.72
CA LEU A 525 -7.62 13.68 -30.40
C LEU A 525 -6.36 13.34 -29.60
N GLU A 526 -5.91 12.09 -29.64
CA GLU A 526 -4.68 11.67 -28.96
C GLU A 526 -3.45 12.36 -29.55
N LYS A 527 -3.30 12.39 -30.90
CA LYS A 527 -2.20 13.09 -31.58
C LYS A 527 -2.18 14.57 -31.23
N LEU A 528 -3.33 15.20 -31.21
CA LEU A 528 -3.44 16.62 -30.87
C LEU A 528 -3.07 16.87 -29.42
N ALA A 529 -3.53 16.02 -28.50
CA ALA A 529 -3.17 16.09 -27.08
C ALA A 529 -1.65 15.92 -26.87
N ILE A 530 -1.02 14.95 -27.56
CA ILE A 530 0.43 14.75 -27.52
C ILE A 530 1.16 15.99 -28.06
N ALA A 531 0.70 16.58 -29.17
CA ALA A 531 1.27 17.82 -29.72
C ALA A 531 1.16 18.99 -28.71
N ASN A 532 0.11 19.00 -27.87
CA ASN A 532 -0.08 19.98 -26.79
C ASN A 532 0.65 19.61 -25.48
N GLY A 533 1.55 18.61 -25.52
CA GLY A 533 2.44 18.26 -24.40
C GLY A 533 1.91 17.13 -23.48
N MET A 534 0.86 16.41 -23.86
CA MET A 534 0.42 15.22 -23.12
C MET A 534 1.44 14.09 -23.27
N SER A 535 1.84 13.48 -22.15
CA SER A 535 2.55 12.20 -22.13
C SER A 535 1.55 11.06 -22.05
N THR A 536 1.64 10.09 -22.96
CA THR A 536 0.81 8.88 -22.92
C THR A 536 1.18 7.99 -21.71
N LEU A 537 0.33 7.01 -21.40
CA LEU A 537 0.66 6.02 -20.36
C LEU A 537 1.99 5.30 -20.65
N GLN A 538 2.28 5.00 -21.92
CA GLN A 538 3.55 4.38 -22.32
C GLN A 538 4.75 5.31 -22.05
N MET A 539 4.67 6.57 -22.48
CA MET A 539 5.72 7.56 -22.24
C MET A 539 5.98 7.75 -20.74
N SER A 540 4.92 7.91 -19.96
CA SER A 540 5.00 8.04 -18.49
C SER A 540 5.58 6.78 -17.81
N GLY A 541 5.25 5.59 -18.33
CA GLY A 541 5.81 4.32 -17.85
C GLY A 541 7.31 4.21 -18.16
N ILE A 542 7.74 4.55 -19.38
CA ILE A 542 9.15 4.55 -19.79
C ILE A 542 9.96 5.53 -18.93
N GLU A 543 9.41 6.69 -18.61
CA GLU A 543 10.08 7.65 -17.72
C GLU A 543 10.34 7.03 -16.34
N LYS A 544 9.36 6.32 -15.74
CA LYS A 544 9.53 5.62 -14.47
C LYS A 544 10.51 4.46 -14.54
N LEU A 545 10.62 3.81 -15.70
CA LEU A 545 11.63 2.78 -15.94
C LEU A 545 13.04 3.38 -15.92
N LYS A 546 13.25 4.50 -16.63
CA LYS A 546 14.53 5.25 -16.65
C LYS A 546 14.93 5.75 -15.26
N GLN A 547 13.96 6.15 -14.45
CA GLN A 547 14.17 6.53 -13.05
C GLN A 547 14.46 5.34 -12.11
N GLY A 548 14.39 4.10 -12.61
CA GLY A 548 14.60 2.89 -11.81
C GLY A 548 13.54 2.65 -10.74
N ILE A 549 12.33 3.22 -10.92
CA ILE A 549 11.19 3.07 -10.00
C ILE A 549 10.50 1.74 -10.22
N THR A 550 10.34 1.31 -11.48
CA THR A 550 9.69 0.05 -11.85
C THR A 550 10.55 -0.72 -12.85
N SER A 551 10.16 -1.96 -13.19
CA SER A 551 10.86 -2.79 -14.17
C SER A 551 10.12 -2.84 -15.50
N PHE A 552 10.82 -3.22 -16.56
CA PHE A 552 10.22 -3.42 -17.88
C PHE A 552 9.15 -4.52 -17.88
N SER A 553 9.41 -5.64 -17.20
CA SER A 553 8.44 -6.73 -17.06
C SER A 553 7.14 -6.29 -16.37
N GLU A 554 7.23 -5.40 -15.41
CA GLU A 554 6.06 -4.83 -14.76
C GLU A 554 5.29 -3.87 -15.68
N LEU A 555 6.00 -3.06 -16.48
CA LEU A 555 5.37 -2.21 -17.48
C LEU A 555 4.63 -3.04 -18.53
N GLN A 556 5.22 -4.13 -19.04
CA GLN A 556 4.55 -5.05 -19.95
C GLN A 556 3.29 -5.70 -19.37
N ARG A 557 3.26 -5.92 -18.05
CA ARG A 557 2.09 -6.46 -17.34
C ARG A 557 0.93 -5.46 -17.28
N VAL A 558 1.20 -4.16 -17.15
CA VAL A 558 0.17 -3.14 -16.89
C VAL A 558 -0.13 -2.24 -18.09
N LEU A 559 0.76 -2.20 -19.08
CA LEU A 559 0.65 -1.41 -20.30
C LEU A 559 0.77 -2.32 -21.53
N TYR A 560 0.11 -1.94 -22.62
CA TYR A 560 0.31 -2.56 -23.92
C TYR A 560 1.48 -1.87 -24.64
N PHE A 561 2.47 -2.66 -25.09
CA PHE A 561 3.62 -2.19 -25.87
C PHE A 561 3.62 -2.82 -27.24
#